data_3c7347d01a430bc6be2fde4ea454b33e
#
_entry.id   3c7347d01a430bc6be2fde4ea454b33e
#
_cell.length_a   1.000
_cell.length_b   1.000
_cell.length_c   1.000
_cell.angle_alpha   90.00
_cell.angle_beta   90.00
_cell.angle_gamma   90.00
#
_symmetry.space_group_name_H-M   'P 1'
#
loop_
_entity.id
_entity.type
_entity.pdbx_description
1 polymer ?
#
loop_
_entity_poly.entity_id
_entity_poly.type
_entity_poly.pdbx_seq_one_letter_code
_entity_poly.pdbx_strand_id
1 'polypeptide(L)'
;TLYGTDNSYPTGYPKELYTLGCNGNWFTNIPADVISATNEPGIYEGEITFVGEVGDLHFIVLKRLGADWDFINATRLSPYSDGAPADLDSDIPAMEPDFSPGAWLFSGEPGTYNIKVDLTQGNGVIRISAKGATGITATTAAPATKNYYYDLNGRFLGNVEPQKGVYVVKGKKVKK
;
A
#
# COMPACT_ATOMS: atom_id res chain seq x y z
N THR A 1 -16.25 -26.02 18.02
CA THR A 1 -16.49 -24.85 17.15
C THR A 1 -15.15 -24.27 16.82
N LEU A 2 -14.69 -24.54 15.61
CA LEU A 2 -13.32 -24.29 15.16
C LEU A 2 -13.17 -22.82 14.71
N TYR A 3 -13.01 -21.93 15.67
CA TYR A 3 -12.47 -20.61 15.39
C TYR A 3 -10.96 -20.66 15.66
N GLY A 4 -10.17 -20.58 14.59
CA GLY A 4 -8.72 -20.57 14.69
C GLY A 4 -8.09 -21.88 14.27
N THR A 5 -8.28 -22.30 13.03
CA THR A 5 -7.31 -23.18 12.40
C THR A 5 -5.97 -22.47 12.40
N ASP A 6 -4.93 -23.17 12.83
CA ASP A 6 -3.57 -22.66 12.74
C ASP A 6 -3.29 -22.25 11.27
N ASN A 7 -3.24 -20.93 11.02
CA ASN A 7 -3.02 -20.33 9.72
C ASN A 7 -1.51 -20.10 9.47
N SER A 8 -0.64 -20.78 10.21
CA SER A 8 0.80 -20.55 10.08
C SER A 8 1.44 -21.42 9.00
N TYR A 9 2.39 -20.81 8.29
CA TYR A 9 3.35 -21.53 7.46
C TYR A 9 4.43 -22.20 8.33
N PRO A 10 5.20 -23.14 7.78
CA PRO A 10 6.38 -23.70 8.45
C PRO A 10 7.39 -22.65 8.92
N THR A 11 7.35 -21.46 8.36
CA THR A 11 8.16 -20.28 8.73
C THR A 11 7.66 -19.53 9.97
N GLY A 12 6.50 -19.91 10.53
CA GLY A 12 5.85 -19.18 11.63
C GLY A 12 5.01 -17.99 11.21
N TYR A 13 4.96 -17.67 9.92
CA TYR A 13 4.08 -16.61 9.40
C TYR A 13 2.68 -17.15 9.05
N PRO A 14 1.60 -16.34 9.18
CA PRO A 14 0.26 -16.70 8.73
C PRO A 14 0.21 -17.01 7.22
N LYS A 15 -0.72 -17.84 6.79
CA LYS A 15 -0.98 -18.07 5.35
C LYS A 15 -1.67 -16.89 4.68
N GLU A 16 -2.48 -16.20 5.44
CA GLU A 16 -3.30 -15.08 5.00
C GLU A 16 -3.38 -14.05 6.11
N LEU A 17 -3.59 -12.81 5.73
CA LEU A 17 -4.01 -11.73 6.60
C LEU A 17 -5.41 -11.28 6.21
N TYR A 18 -6.08 -10.62 7.11
CA TYR A 18 -7.49 -10.23 6.95
C TYR A 18 -7.67 -8.76 7.30
N THR A 19 -8.62 -8.10 6.64
CA THR A 19 -9.01 -6.73 6.99
C THR A 19 -10.38 -6.69 7.63
N LEU A 20 -10.59 -5.73 8.54
CA LEU A 20 -11.89 -5.33 9.05
C LEU A 20 -12.04 -3.82 8.97
N GLY A 21 -13.28 -3.35 8.96
CA GLY A 21 -13.62 -1.93 9.04
C GLY A 21 -13.64 -1.22 7.69
N CYS A 22 -12.76 -1.56 6.77
CA CYS A 22 -12.63 -0.86 5.48
C CYS A 22 -13.92 -0.78 4.66
N ASN A 23 -14.84 -1.74 4.83
CA ASN A 23 -16.18 -1.74 4.22
C ASN A 23 -17.32 -1.49 5.23
N GLY A 24 -17.00 -0.94 6.41
CA GLY A 24 -17.94 -0.75 7.52
C GLY A 24 -18.26 -2.03 8.31
N ASN A 25 -17.69 -3.16 7.93
CA ASN A 25 -17.89 -4.43 8.62
C ASN A 25 -16.83 -4.65 9.71
N TRP A 26 -17.26 -4.76 10.94
CA TRP A 26 -16.43 -5.00 12.13
C TRP A 26 -16.69 -6.38 12.78
N PHE A 27 -17.31 -7.31 12.05
CA PHE A 27 -17.52 -8.66 12.54
C PHE A 27 -16.21 -9.45 12.56
N THR A 28 -15.77 -9.85 13.73
CA THR A 28 -14.45 -10.44 13.98
C THR A 28 -14.20 -11.79 13.29
N ASN A 29 -15.25 -12.45 12.86
CA ASN A 29 -15.22 -13.75 12.18
C ASN A 29 -15.48 -13.70 10.66
N ILE A 30 -15.74 -12.50 10.13
CA ILE A 30 -16.02 -12.29 8.70
C ILE A 30 -15.08 -11.19 8.20
N PRO A 31 -14.03 -11.52 7.44
CA PRO A 31 -13.12 -10.50 6.92
C PRO A 31 -13.82 -9.62 5.88
N ALA A 32 -13.38 -8.38 5.77
CA ALA A 32 -13.75 -7.52 4.66
C ALA A 32 -12.99 -7.94 3.39
N ASP A 33 -11.68 -8.11 3.52
CA ASP A 33 -10.80 -8.59 2.46
C ASP A 33 -9.80 -9.61 3.02
N VAL A 34 -9.23 -10.42 2.12
CA VAL A 34 -8.19 -11.41 2.43
C VAL A 34 -6.92 -11.04 1.66
N ILE A 35 -5.80 -10.97 2.37
CA ILE A 35 -4.48 -10.65 1.83
C ILE A 35 -3.65 -11.92 1.85
N SER A 36 -3.25 -12.41 0.68
CA SER A 36 -2.56 -13.70 0.53
C SER A 36 -1.06 -13.55 0.72
N ALA A 37 -0.43 -14.58 1.31
CA ALA A 37 1.02 -14.66 1.35
C ALA A 37 1.59 -14.80 -0.06
N THR A 38 2.72 -14.17 -0.29
CA THR A 38 3.52 -14.32 -1.52
C THR A 38 4.48 -15.52 -1.40
N ASN A 39 5.33 -15.70 -2.40
CA ASN A 39 6.41 -16.70 -2.33
C ASN A 39 7.55 -16.28 -1.36
N GLU A 40 7.57 -15.04 -0.92
CA GLU A 40 8.53 -14.53 0.06
C GLU A 40 7.92 -14.65 1.47
N PRO A 41 8.55 -15.39 2.39
CA PRO A 41 8.02 -15.57 3.75
C PRO A 41 7.84 -14.23 4.47
N GLY A 42 6.65 -14.01 5.03
CA GLY A 42 6.31 -12.79 5.77
C GLY A 42 5.84 -11.61 4.90
N ILE A 43 5.83 -11.78 3.57
CA ILE A 43 5.30 -10.78 2.62
C ILE A 43 3.92 -11.20 2.13
N TYR A 44 2.98 -10.26 2.15
CA TYR A 44 1.59 -10.46 1.76
C TYR A 44 1.17 -9.39 0.76
N GLU A 45 0.40 -9.78 -0.23
CA GLU A 45 -0.15 -8.88 -1.24
C GLU A 45 -1.62 -9.23 -1.53
N GLY A 46 -2.41 -8.21 -1.79
CA GLY A 46 -3.83 -8.36 -2.07
C GLY A 46 -4.48 -7.04 -2.42
N GLU A 47 -5.79 -7.02 -2.31
CA GLU A 47 -6.59 -5.81 -2.49
C GLU A 47 -7.30 -5.48 -1.18
N ILE A 48 -7.52 -4.19 -0.94
CA ILE A 48 -8.35 -3.65 0.13
C ILE A 48 -9.39 -2.73 -0.49
N THR A 49 -10.65 -2.88 -0.08
CA THR A 49 -11.76 -2.07 -0.59
C THR A 49 -12.34 -1.19 0.50
N PHE A 50 -12.17 0.12 0.35
CA PHE A 50 -12.75 1.10 1.25
C PHE A 50 -14.14 1.54 0.75
N VAL A 51 -15.13 1.41 1.64
CA VAL A 51 -16.53 1.84 1.40
C VAL A 51 -16.95 2.75 2.53
N GLY A 52 -17.39 3.96 2.21
CA GLY A 52 -17.80 4.96 3.20
C GLY A 52 -17.57 6.37 2.72
N GLU A 53 -17.48 7.29 3.66
CA GLU A 53 -17.18 8.71 3.38
C GLU A 53 -15.70 9.00 3.62
N VAL A 54 -15.16 9.95 2.86
CA VAL A 54 -13.80 10.46 3.06
C VAL A 54 -13.67 11.01 4.49
N GLY A 55 -12.61 10.59 5.20
CA GLY A 55 -12.40 10.96 6.59
C GLY A 55 -13.02 10.01 7.62
N ASP A 56 -13.69 8.94 7.17
CA ASP A 56 -14.24 7.88 8.04
C ASP A 56 -13.87 6.46 7.57
N LEU A 57 -12.81 6.34 6.77
CA LEU A 57 -12.37 5.06 6.21
C LEU A 57 -11.41 4.34 7.16
N HIS A 58 -11.95 3.81 8.25
CA HIS A 58 -11.18 3.10 9.26
C HIS A 58 -10.94 1.65 8.86
N PHE A 59 -9.76 1.11 9.22
CA PHE A 59 -9.45 -0.30 9.02
C PHE A 59 -8.43 -0.84 10.03
N ILE A 60 -8.42 -2.15 10.17
CA ILE A 60 -7.39 -2.91 10.88
C ILE A 60 -6.95 -4.11 10.03
N VAL A 61 -5.75 -4.63 10.31
CA VAL A 61 -5.22 -5.84 9.68
C VAL A 61 -5.00 -6.91 10.74
N LEU A 62 -5.52 -8.11 10.48
CA LEU A 62 -5.54 -9.23 11.40
C LEU A 62 -4.65 -10.36 10.91
N LYS A 63 -3.95 -11.02 11.83
CA LYS A 63 -3.24 -12.28 11.57
C LYS A 63 -4.17 -13.49 11.69
N ARG A 64 -5.30 -13.36 12.37
CA ARG A 64 -6.30 -14.43 12.58
C ARG A 64 -7.69 -13.83 12.70
N LEU A 65 -8.68 -14.58 12.25
CA LEU A 65 -10.08 -14.31 12.56
C LEU A 65 -10.42 -14.95 13.91
N GLY A 66 -11.31 -14.34 14.66
CA GLY A 66 -11.68 -14.80 15.98
C GLY A 66 -13.13 -14.49 16.35
N ALA A 67 -13.60 -15.05 17.49
CA ALA A 67 -14.95 -14.89 17.96
C ALA A 67 -15.16 -13.62 18.79
N ASP A 68 -14.11 -13.07 19.35
CA ASP A 68 -14.17 -11.92 20.26
C ASP A 68 -13.03 -10.91 20.02
N TRP A 69 -13.23 -9.72 20.55
CA TRP A 69 -12.31 -8.62 20.40
C TRP A 69 -11.03 -8.76 21.22
N ASP A 70 -11.04 -9.45 22.34
CA ASP A 70 -9.85 -9.66 23.15
C ASP A 70 -8.82 -10.49 22.37
N PHE A 71 -9.29 -11.55 21.70
CA PHE A 71 -8.45 -12.36 20.82
C PHE A 71 -7.94 -11.56 19.64
N ILE A 72 -8.80 -10.77 18.99
CA ILE A 72 -8.43 -9.93 17.84
C ILE A 72 -7.37 -8.91 18.27
N ASN A 73 -7.58 -8.20 19.36
CA ASN A 73 -6.65 -7.18 19.86
C ASN A 73 -5.27 -7.75 20.19
N ALA A 74 -5.20 -8.99 20.67
CA ALA A 74 -3.94 -9.67 20.96
C ALA A 74 -3.15 -10.11 19.71
N THR A 75 -3.80 -10.19 18.55
CA THR A 75 -3.21 -10.81 17.33
C THR A 75 -3.15 -9.90 16.11
N ARG A 76 -3.75 -8.72 16.15
CA ARG A 76 -3.78 -7.79 15.03
C ARG A 76 -2.52 -6.94 14.88
N LEU A 77 -2.36 -6.34 13.73
CA LEU A 77 -1.46 -5.21 13.56
C LEU A 77 -2.15 -3.95 14.10
N SER A 78 -1.42 -3.16 14.87
CA SER A 78 -1.98 -2.02 15.59
C SER A 78 -1.35 -0.70 15.15
N PRO A 79 -2.15 0.39 14.99
CA PRO A 79 -1.62 1.73 14.84
C PRO A 79 -1.01 2.22 16.16
N TYR A 80 -0.24 3.30 16.11
CA TYR A 80 0.30 3.96 17.32
C TYR A 80 -0.77 4.74 18.10
N SER A 81 -1.89 5.06 17.48
CA SER A 81 -3.07 5.68 18.11
C SER A 81 -4.31 5.38 17.29
N ASP A 82 -5.49 5.51 17.90
CA ASP A 82 -6.73 5.47 17.15
C ASP A 82 -6.82 6.62 16.15
N GLY A 83 -7.25 6.32 14.92
CA GLY A 83 -7.27 7.28 13.81
C GLY A 83 -5.90 7.64 13.26
N ALA A 84 -4.84 6.87 13.56
CA ALA A 84 -3.53 7.10 12.97
C ALA A 84 -3.62 7.10 11.44
N PRO A 85 -3.02 8.10 10.74
CA PRO A 85 -3.17 8.22 9.30
C PRO A 85 -2.51 7.05 8.57
N ALA A 86 -3.18 6.58 7.54
CA ALA A 86 -2.70 5.60 6.58
C ALA A 86 -2.69 6.25 5.19
N ASP A 87 -1.57 6.88 4.85
CA ASP A 87 -1.43 7.62 3.61
C ASP A 87 -1.10 6.70 2.44
N LEU A 88 -1.65 7.04 1.27
CA LEU A 88 -1.37 6.33 0.03
C LEU A 88 0.13 6.39 -0.31
N ASP A 89 0.67 5.27 -0.80
CA ASP A 89 2.07 5.11 -1.21
C ASP A 89 3.11 5.35 -0.11
N SER A 90 2.68 5.36 1.16
CA SER A 90 3.55 5.51 2.33
C SER A 90 3.72 4.18 3.07
N ASP A 91 4.84 4.02 3.74
CA ASP A 91 5.07 2.91 4.65
C ASP A 91 4.44 3.22 6.02
N ILE A 92 3.49 2.39 6.42
CA ILE A 92 2.68 2.54 7.63
C ILE A 92 3.16 1.50 8.64
N PRO A 93 3.96 1.87 9.65
CA PRO A 93 4.46 0.91 10.63
C PRO A 93 3.37 0.47 11.59
N ALA A 94 3.34 -0.82 11.90
CA ALA A 94 2.53 -1.37 12.96
C ALA A 94 3.30 -1.36 14.30
N MET A 95 2.58 -1.13 15.38
CA MET A 95 3.10 -1.17 16.74
C MET A 95 2.82 -2.54 17.39
N GLU A 96 3.43 -2.79 18.53
CA GLU A 96 3.07 -3.93 19.38
C GLU A 96 1.57 -3.90 19.69
N PRO A 97 0.90 -5.06 19.71
CA PRO A 97 -0.49 -5.14 20.08
C PRO A 97 -0.71 -4.55 21.49
N ASP A 98 -1.69 -3.65 21.58
CA ASP A 98 -2.13 -3.06 22.83
C ASP A 98 -3.60 -3.43 23.08
N PHE A 99 -4.05 -3.40 24.33
CA PHE A 99 -5.44 -3.74 24.70
C PHE A 99 -6.48 -2.74 24.21
N SER A 100 -6.05 -1.55 23.74
CA SER A 100 -6.92 -0.54 23.14
C SER A 100 -6.30 0.11 21.91
N PRO A 101 -5.97 -0.67 20.89
CA PRO A 101 -5.08 -0.21 19.82
C PRO A 101 -5.77 0.63 18.73
N GLY A 102 -7.04 0.98 18.82
CA GLY A 102 -7.70 1.77 17.77
C GLY A 102 -7.65 1.17 16.36
N ALA A 103 -7.92 1.97 15.34
CA ALA A 103 -7.85 1.63 13.92
C ALA A 103 -7.04 2.67 13.16
N TRP A 104 -6.47 2.30 12.00
CA TRP A 104 -5.95 3.29 11.05
C TRP A 104 -7.08 4.01 10.36
N LEU A 105 -6.86 5.27 10.03
CA LEU A 105 -7.72 6.08 9.17
C LEU A 105 -7.04 6.25 7.80
N PHE A 106 -7.63 5.66 6.76
CA PHE A 106 -7.13 5.83 5.40
C PHE A 106 -7.39 7.24 4.90
N SER A 107 -6.34 7.89 4.37
CA SER A 107 -6.40 9.29 3.93
C SER A 107 -6.89 9.48 2.49
N GLY A 108 -7.18 8.38 1.77
CA GLY A 108 -7.63 8.42 0.38
C GLY A 108 -9.15 8.45 0.21
N GLU A 109 -9.58 8.36 -1.03
CA GLU A 109 -10.98 8.26 -1.43
C GLU A 109 -11.51 6.82 -1.27
N PRO A 110 -12.84 6.60 -1.13
CA PRO A 110 -13.42 5.27 -1.23
C PRO A 110 -13.05 4.60 -2.55
N GLY A 111 -12.77 3.29 -2.52
CA GLY A 111 -12.35 2.55 -3.69
C GLY A 111 -11.52 1.33 -3.37
N THR A 112 -11.06 0.63 -4.41
CA THR A 112 -10.22 -0.56 -4.26
C THR A 112 -8.76 -0.22 -4.56
N TYR A 113 -7.88 -0.63 -3.66
CA TYR A 113 -6.45 -0.37 -3.68
C TYR A 113 -5.65 -1.66 -3.58
N ASN A 114 -4.40 -1.65 -4.01
CA ASN A 114 -3.47 -2.71 -3.66
C ASN A 114 -2.98 -2.51 -2.23
N ILE A 115 -2.87 -3.59 -1.48
CA ILE A 115 -2.27 -3.59 -0.16
C ILE A 115 -1.11 -4.58 -0.12
N LYS A 116 0.01 -4.14 0.44
CA LYS A 116 1.15 -4.98 0.77
C LYS A 116 1.40 -4.92 2.26
N VAL A 117 1.67 -6.06 2.87
CA VAL A 117 2.05 -6.16 4.28
C VAL A 117 3.36 -6.92 4.39
N ASP A 118 4.33 -6.33 5.07
CA ASP A 118 5.64 -6.92 5.34
C ASP A 118 5.79 -7.17 6.84
N LEU A 119 5.68 -8.43 7.25
CA LEU A 119 5.85 -8.85 8.65
C LEU A 119 7.32 -9.13 9.01
N THR A 120 8.26 -8.97 8.09
CA THR A 120 9.70 -9.14 8.37
C THR A 120 10.32 -7.91 9.00
N GLN A 121 9.62 -6.78 8.99
CA GLN A 121 10.08 -5.50 9.53
C GLN A 121 9.34 -5.15 10.83
N GLY A 122 10.04 -5.23 11.95
CA GLY A 122 9.48 -4.89 13.28
C GLY A 122 8.20 -5.67 13.59
N ASN A 123 7.13 -4.94 13.90
CA ASN A 123 5.79 -5.52 14.15
C ASN A 123 4.96 -5.66 12.87
N GLY A 124 5.50 -5.22 11.74
CA GLY A 124 4.91 -5.20 10.42
C GLY A 124 4.86 -3.79 9.83
N VAL A 125 4.91 -3.74 8.50
CA VAL A 125 4.73 -2.51 7.71
C VAL A 125 3.63 -2.74 6.69
N ILE A 126 2.68 -1.82 6.61
CA ILE A 126 1.60 -1.83 5.64
C ILE A 126 1.88 -0.75 4.58
N ARG A 127 1.59 -1.05 3.33
CA ARG A 127 1.61 -0.09 2.24
C ARG A 127 0.36 -0.24 1.39
N ILE A 128 -0.34 0.88 1.16
CA ILE A 128 -1.53 0.94 0.31
C ILE A 128 -1.18 1.76 -0.93
N SER A 129 -1.50 1.26 -2.12
CA SER A 129 -1.18 1.92 -3.38
C SER A 129 -2.36 1.87 -4.35
N ALA A 130 -2.41 2.80 -5.31
CA ALA A 130 -3.48 2.86 -6.28
C ALA A 130 -3.54 1.56 -7.11
N LYS A 131 -4.75 1.04 -7.34
CA LYS A 131 -4.97 -0.11 -8.22
C LYS A 131 -4.67 0.29 -9.66
N GLY A 132 -3.75 -0.41 -10.30
CA GLY A 132 -3.30 -0.10 -11.66
C GLY A 132 -1.92 0.54 -11.74
N ALA A 133 -1.30 0.91 -10.63
CA ALA A 133 0.13 1.14 -10.55
C ALA A 133 0.86 -0.22 -10.61
N THR A 134 0.77 -0.92 -11.76
CA THR A 134 1.57 -2.12 -11.99
C THR A 134 3.04 -1.72 -11.88
N GLY A 135 3.63 -2.11 -10.77
CA GLY A 135 5.01 -2.09 -10.36
C GLY A 135 6.09 -1.77 -11.39
N ILE A 136 6.08 -0.54 -11.90
CA ILE A 136 7.35 0.12 -12.15
C ILE A 136 7.53 0.96 -10.88
N THR A 137 8.31 0.47 -9.95
CA THR A 137 9.00 1.33 -9.00
C THR A 137 9.73 2.35 -9.86
N ALA A 138 9.11 3.49 -10.11
CA ALA A 138 9.86 4.66 -10.48
C ALA A 138 10.78 4.89 -9.29
N THR A 139 12.00 4.39 -9.42
CA THR A 139 13.10 4.95 -8.67
C THR A 139 12.99 6.42 -8.96
N THR A 140 12.49 7.19 -8.01
CA THR A 140 12.62 8.64 -7.99
C THR A 140 14.09 8.95 -7.72
N ALA A 141 14.93 8.58 -8.67
CA ALA A 141 16.07 9.41 -8.98
C ALA A 141 15.43 10.73 -9.40
N ALA A 142 15.65 11.78 -8.61
CA ALA A 142 15.31 13.14 -9.01
C ALA A 142 15.68 13.26 -10.48
N PRO A 143 14.78 13.68 -11.38
CA PRO A 143 15.10 13.75 -12.77
C PRO A 143 16.25 14.73 -12.89
N ALA A 144 17.44 14.22 -13.11
CA ALA A 144 18.45 15.00 -13.79
C ALA A 144 17.75 15.43 -15.07
N THR A 145 17.36 16.70 -15.17
CA THR A 145 16.64 17.28 -16.30
C THR A 145 17.57 17.26 -17.49
N LYS A 146 17.82 16.08 -18.06
CA LYS A 146 18.43 15.95 -19.36
C LYS A 146 17.40 16.38 -20.38
N ASN A 147 17.55 17.56 -20.92
CA ASN A 147 16.80 17.97 -22.08
C ASN A 147 17.30 17.16 -23.26
N TYR A 148 16.40 16.50 -23.96
CA TYR A 148 16.69 15.82 -25.23
C TYR A 148 16.20 16.70 -26.36
N TYR A 149 17.04 16.93 -27.34
CA TYR A 149 16.81 17.79 -28.48
C TYR A 149 16.61 16.94 -29.74
N TYR A 150 15.60 17.27 -30.53
CA TYR A 150 15.25 16.57 -31.76
C TYR A 150 15.11 17.59 -32.90
N ASP A 151 15.45 17.22 -34.13
CA ASP A 151 15.10 18.02 -35.29
C ASP A 151 13.60 17.93 -35.60
N LEU A 152 13.13 18.70 -36.61
CA LEU A 152 11.73 18.71 -37.00
C LEU A 152 11.24 17.38 -37.60
N ASN A 153 12.15 16.49 -37.97
CA ASN A 153 11.87 15.16 -38.51
C ASN A 153 11.91 14.08 -37.41
N GLY A 154 12.07 14.49 -36.15
CA GLY A 154 12.13 13.57 -35.02
C GLY A 154 13.47 12.90 -34.79
N ARG A 155 14.55 13.31 -35.53
CA ARG A 155 15.89 12.75 -35.34
C ARG A 155 16.53 13.32 -34.08
N PHE A 156 17.09 12.47 -33.24
CA PHE A 156 17.75 12.86 -32.00
C PHE A 156 19.04 13.65 -32.27
N LEU A 157 19.16 14.83 -31.69
CA LEU A 157 20.31 15.75 -31.85
C LEU A 157 21.26 15.72 -30.64
N GLY A 158 20.87 15.06 -29.54
CA GLY A 158 21.67 14.97 -28.34
C GLY A 158 21.00 15.54 -27.12
N ASN A 159 21.75 15.66 -26.03
CA ASN A 159 21.32 16.22 -24.74
C ASN A 159 21.96 17.59 -24.43
N VAL A 160 22.66 18.17 -25.40
CA VAL A 160 23.22 19.52 -25.35
C VAL A 160 22.41 20.41 -26.28
N GLU A 161 22.06 21.62 -25.82
CA GLU A 161 21.27 22.55 -26.61
C GLU A 161 21.96 22.94 -27.91
N PRO A 162 21.32 22.76 -29.09
CA PRO A 162 21.90 23.17 -30.37
C PRO A 162 22.15 24.68 -30.42
N GLN A 163 23.32 25.08 -30.95
CA GLN A 163 23.74 26.49 -31.02
C GLN A 163 22.92 27.32 -32.00
N LYS A 164 22.39 26.72 -33.04
CA LYS A 164 21.56 27.34 -34.08
C LYS A 164 20.55 26.36 -34.66
N GLY A 165 19.43 26.87 -35.15
CA GLY A 165 18.44 26.10 -35.89
C GLY A 165 17.08 26.01 -35.23
N VAL A 166 16.25 25.14 -35.79
CA VAL A 166 14.91 24.84 -35.25
C VAL A 166 14.94 23.40 -34.75
N TYR A 167 14.56 23.21 -33.48
CA TYR A 167 14.57 21.89 -32.81
C TYR A 167 13.38 21.76 -31.89
N VAL A 168 13.13 20.55 -31.43
CA VAL A 168 12.10 20.21 -30.45
C VAL A 168 12.74 19.80 -29.14
N VAL A 169 12.30 20.40 -28.03
CA VAL A 169 12.68 20.01 -26.67
C VAL A 169 11.43 19.99 -25.79
N LYS A 170 11.26 18.92 -25.01
CA LYS A 170 10.06 18.71 -24.16
C LYS A 170 8.74 18.89 -24.93
N GLY A 171 8.70 18.41 -26.20
CA GLY A 171 7.52 18.53 -27.06
C GLY A 171 7.25 19.93 -27.62
N LYS A 172 8.11 20.93 -27.38
CA LYS A 172 7.96 22.30 -27.88
C LYS A 172 9.00 22.61 -28.95
N LYS A 173 8.55 23.25 -30.05
CA LYS A 173 9.42 23.75 -31.10
C LYS A 173 10.13 25.02 -30.62
N VAL A 174 11.42 25.04 -30.72
CA VAL A 174 12.29 26.18 -30.36
C VAL A 174 13.11 26.57 -31.59
N LYS A 175 13.29 27.87 -31.82
CA LYS A 175 14.16 28.44 -32.85
C LYS A 175 15.21 29.31 -32.16
N LYS A 176 16.46 29.08 -32.49
CA LYS A 176 17.61 29.86 -32.04
C LYS A 176 18.35 30.52 -33.21
#